data_0b0a80059a89b60bfe119a13d8463e92
#
_entry.id   0b0a80059a89b60bfe119a13d8463e92
#
_cell.length_a   1.000
_cell.length_b   1.000
_cell.length_c   1.000
_cell.angle_alpha   90.00
_cell.angle_beta   90.00
_cell.angle_gamma   90.00
#
_symmetry.space_group_name_H-M   'P 1'
#
loop_
_entity.id
_entity.type
_entity.pdbx_description
1 polymer ?
#
loop_
_entity_poly.entity_id
_entity_poly.type
_entity_poly.pdbx_seq_one_letter_code
_entity_poly.pdbx_strand_id
1 'polypeptide(L)'
;MYRLILMLVIACILSGCTTENFGQSAKFAGKDNAIVVTDDTGYQVKLKKKPEKIMTNNIYLDNILLGLVEPEKMLSVSKNMDNSAKSFGNMVSSLVENKITNPGLEAVLALKPDIFIVNEVIGADKIQSYRDMGIPVYVVRLSTNIEEVKNEIIKLSRLVGEEQRGKILVQKMNDKLERIERNIPQELHYSKSTVLVSANYASYGGKGCMYDDICKHAKIRNGIADLGINTGQTVNKEVMI
;
A
#
# COMPACT_ATOMS: atom_id res chain seq x y z
N MET A 1 -26.79 45.63 35.03
CA MET A 1 -26.92 44.15 35.27
C MET A 1 -27.06 43.32 33.99
N TYR A 2 -27.36 43.89 32.83
CA TYR A 2 -27.52 43.14 31.55
C TYR A 2 -26.20 42.96 30.73
N ARG A 3 -25.15 43.68 31.05
CA ARG A 3 -23.88 43.59 30.31
C ARG A 3 -22.92 42.48 30.78
N LEU A 4 -23.17 41.90 31.96
CA LEU A 4 -22.34 40.80 32.51
C LEU A 4 -22.83 39.40 32.09
N ILE A 5 -24.09 39.29 31.69
CA ILE A 5 -24.69 38.00 31.25
C ILE A 5 -24.39 37.68 29.77
N LEU A 6 -24.08 38.72 28.97
CA LEU A 6 -23.78 38.53 27.53
C LEU A 6 -22.36 38.03 27.26
N MET A 7 -21.44 38.17 28.23
CA MET A 7 -20.06 37.64 28.08
C MET A 7 -19.90 36.17 28.49
N LEU A 8 -20.89 35.58 29.19
CA LEU A 8 -20.81 34.18 29.62
C LEU A 8 -21.40 33.18 28.63
N VAL A 9 -22.16 33.66 27.64
CA VAL A 9 -22.80 32.80 26.60
C VAL A 9 -21.89 32.61 25.35
N ILE A 10 -20.88 33.44 25.17
CA ILE A 10 -19.92 33.33 24.03
C ILE A 10 -18.79 32.34 24.32
N ALA A 11 -18.59 31.90 25.55
CA ALA A 11 -17.52 30.98 25.94
C ALA A 11 -17.84 29.48 25.74
N CYS A 12 -19.09 29.10 25.40
CA CYS A 12 -19.53 27.69 25.29
C CYS A 12 -19.69 27.16 23.85
N ILE A 13 -19.29 27.90 22.79
CA ILE A 13 -19.48 27.45 21.42
C ILE A 13 -18.15 27.06 20.74
N LEU A 14 -17.04 26.98 21.46
CA LEU A 14 -15.73 26.59 20.93
C LEU A 14 -15.23 25.19 21.41
N SER A 15 -16.14 24.32 21.81
CA SER A 15 -15.77 22.94 22.17
C SER A 15 -16.57 21.96 21.33
N GLY A 16 -16.05 21.55 20.20
CA GLY A 16 -16.64 20.46 19.46
C GLY A 16 -16.36 20.42 17.98
N CYS A 17 -15.09 20.28 17.61
CA CYS A 17 -14.72 19.61 16.35
C CYS A 17 -13.47 18.80 16.65
N THR A 18 -13.68 17.54 17.06
CA THR A 18 -12.65 16.52 16.96
C THR A 18 -12.50 16.19 15.48
N THR A 19 -11.63 16.91 14.79
CA THR A 19 -11.10 16.45 13.52
C THR A 19 -10.23 15.24 13.82
N GLU A 20 -10.68 14.08 13.38
CA GLU A 20 -9.82 12.88 13.35
C GLU A 20 -8.54 13.23 12.60
N ASN A 21 -7.42 13.15 13.33
CA ASN A 21 -6.09 13.38 12.82
C ASN A 21 -5.69 12.23 11.87
N PHE A 22 -6.14 12.26 10.63
CA PHE A 22 -5.50 11.55 9.53
C PHE A 22 -4.24 12.34 9.16
N GLY A 23 -3.10 11.89 9.67
CA GLY A 23 -1.83 12.44 9.24
C GLY A 23 -0.83 12.64 10.37
N GLN A 24 -0.31 11.58 10.94
CA GLN A 24 0.96 11.70 11.64
C GLN A 24 2.06 11.98 10.61
N SER A 25 2.33 13.28 10.42
CA SER A 25 3.52 13.76 9.73
C SER A 25 4.76 13.21 10.42
N ALA A 26 5.77 12.81 9.66
CA ALA A 26 7.09 12.51 10.18
C ALA A 26 7.57 13.69 11.05
N LYS A 27 7.66 13.50 12.38
CA LYS A 27 8.15 14.52 13.29
C LYS A 27 9.68 14.43 13.33
N PHE A 28 10.33 15.49 12.89
CA PHE A 28 11.76 15.69 13.15
C PHE A 28 11.96 15.90 14.66
N ALA A 29 12.49 14.92 15.34
CA ALA A 29 12.79 15.01 16.76
C ALA A 29 14.28 15.37 16.95
N GLY A 30 14.49 16.48 17.63
CA GLY A 30 15.67 16.98 18.36
C GLY A 30 17.07 16.44 18.02
N LYS A 31 18.06 17.23 18.24
CA LYS A 31 19.55 17.12 18.19
C LYS A 31 20.29 15.98 17.44
N ASP A 32 19.69 14.81 17.27
CA ASP A 32 20.09 13.75 16.33
C ASP A 32 19.09 13.79 15.17
N ASN A 33 19.50 14.16 13.98
CA ASN A 33 18.68 14.29 12.76
C ASN A 33 17.96 12.96 12.32
N ALA A 34 17.57 12.15 13.28
CA ALA A 34 16.88 10.89 13.07
C ALA A 34 15.43 11.12 12.65
N ILE A 35 15.03 10.56 11.52
CA ILE A 35 13.65 10.52 11.05
C ILE A 35 12.98 9.32 11.73
N VAL A 36 11.90 9.56 12.49
CA VAL A 36 11.09 8.48 13.07
C VAL A 36 9.79 8.36 12.29
N VAL A 37 9.52 7.19 11.75
CA VAL A 37 8.30 6.87 11.03
C VAL A 37 7.60 5.70 11.68
N THR A 38 6.27 5.71 11.72
CA THR A 38 5.47 4.59 12.24
C THR A 38 4.99 3.77 11.07
N ASP A 39 5.25 2.47 11.09
CA ASP A 39 4.77 1.53 10.07
C ASP A 39 3.30 1.12 10.30
N ASP A 40 2.74 0.33 9.40
CA ASP A 40 1.33 -0.07 9.49
C ASP A 40 1.02 -1.06 10.63
N THR A 41 2.05 -1.57 11.31
CA THR A 41 1.90 -2.39 12.54
C THR A 41 1.97 -1.57 13.82
N GLY A 42 2.24 -0.26 13.71
CA GLY A 42 2.46 0.64 14.84
C GLY A 42 3.91 0.69 15.34
N TYR A 43 4.83 -0.03 14.68
CA TYR A 43 6.23 -0.02 15.05
C TYR A 43 6.93 1.26 14.58
N GLN A 44 7.76 1.85 15.45
CA GLN A 44 8.54 3.05 15.14
C GLN A 44 9.89 2.69 14.52
N VAL A 45 10.04 2.98 13.23
CA VAL A 45 11.29 2.80 12.49
C VAL A 45 12.11 4.07 12.58
N LYS A 46 13.36 3.95 13.03
CA LYS A 46 14.31 5.06 13.13
C LYS A 46 15.25 5.05 11.94
N LEU A 47 15.26 6.11 11.16
CA LEU A 47 16.13 6.31 10.01
C LEU A 47 17.14 7.41 10.34
N LYS A 48 18.43 7.17 10.02
CA LYS A 48 19.49 8.16 10.24
C LYS A 48 19.39 9.36 9.30
N LYS A 49 18.81 9.15 8.11
CA LYS A 49 18.62 10.14 7.04
C LYS A 49 17.52 9.67 6.08
N LYS A 50 17.15 10.49 5.10
CA LYS A 50 16.32 10.07 3.96
C LYS A 50 16.95 8.82 3.30
N PRO A 51 16.17 7.74 3.05
CA PRO A 51 16.70 6.51 2.48
C PRO A 51 17.23 6.73 1.05
N GLU A 52 18.44 6.24 0.81
CA GLU A 52 19.11 6.21 -0.51
C GLU A 52 19.36 4.77 -0.97
N LYS A 53 19.25 3.80 -0.05
CA LYS A 53 19.43 2.37 -0.28
C LYS A 53 18.18 1.63 0.14
N ILE A 54 17.27 1.45 -0.79
CA ILE A 54 15.94 0.89 -0.55
C ILE A 54 15.93 -0.56 -1.01
N MET A 55 15.34 -1.42 -0.19
CA MET A 55 15.10 -2.82 -0.53
C MET A 55 13.66 -3.20 -0.21
N THR A 56 13.10 -4.11 -1.00
CA THR A 56 11.75 -4.63 -0.78
C THR A 56 11.74 -6.15 -0.78
N ASN A 57 10.63 -6.76 -0.37
CA ASN A 57 10.50 -8.21 -0.38
C ASN A 57 9.69 -8.76 -1.56
N ASN A 58 8.99 -7.93 -2.33
CA ASN A 58 8.08 -8.43 -3.36
C ASN A 58 7.82 -7.44 -4.50
N ILE A 59 7.30 -7.97 -5.61
CA ILE A 59 6.97 -7.25 -6.84
C ILE A 59 5.96 -6.10 -6.66
N TYR A 60 5.02 -6.22 -5.72
CA TYR A 60 4.01 -5.19 -5.48
C TYR A 60 4.67 -3.89 -4.97
N LEU A 61 5.51 -4.01 -3.96
CA LEU A 61 6.28 -2.87 -3.42
C LEU A 61 7.30 -2.34 -4.43
N ASP A 62 7.94 -3.23 -5.22
CA ASP A 62 8.85 -2.83 -6.29
C ASP A 62 8.18 -1.91 -7.30
N ASN A 63 6.97 -2.27 -7.77
CA ASN A 63 6.23 -1.46 -8.74
C ASN A 63 5.88 -0.07 -8.19
N ILE A 64 5.50 0.02 -6.92
CA ILE A 64 5.20 1.31 -6.27
C ILE A 64 6.48 2.14 -6.17
N LEU A 65 7.55 1.56 -5.62
CA LEU A 65 8.78 2.31 -5.35
C LEU A 65 9.51 2.72 -6.61
N LEU A 66 9.56 1.91 -7.66
CA LEU A 66 10.09 2.33 -8.97
C LEU A 66 9.28 3.44 -9.63
N GLY A 67 8.01 3.63 -9.24
CA GLY A 67 7.22 4.80 -9.60
C GLY A 67 7.54 6.06 -8.78
N LEU A 68 8.21 5.91 -7.64
CA LEU A 68 8.49 6.99 -6.70
C LEU A 68 9.95 7.45 -6.70
N VAL A 69 10.89 6.52 -6.81
CA VAL A 69 12.33 6.82 -6.71
C VAL A 69 13.07 6.49 -8.00
N GLU A 70 14.28 7.04 -8.14
CA GLU A 70 15.17 6.63 -9.22
C GLU A 70 15.65 5.17 -9.00
N PRO A 71 15.80 4.37 -10.08
CA PRO A 71 16.17 2.94 -9.98
C PRO A 71 17.44 2.69 -9.19
N GLU A 72 18.39 3.62 -9.22
CA GLU A 72 19.68 3.54 -8.53
C GLU A 72 19.54 3.51 -7.01
N LYS A 73 18.41 3.96 -6.47
CA LYS A 73 18.11 3.87 -5.04
C LYS A 73 17.59 2.49 -4.62
N MET A 74 17.17 1.67 -5.57
CA MET A 74 16.71 0.31 -5.32
C MET A 74 17.90 -0.64 -5.32
N LEU A 75 18.23 -1.21 -4.16
CA LEU A 75 19.32 -2.21 -4.02
C LEU A 75 18.99 -3.53 -4.72
N SER A 76 17.71 -3.87 -4.75
CA SER A 76 17.22 -5.06 -5.45
C SER A 76 15.74 -4.91 -5.78
N VAL A 77 15.30 -5.64 -6.79
CA VAL A 77 13.88 -5.87 -7.10
C VAL A 77 13.60 -7.36 -7.30
N SER A 78 12.36 -7.76 -7.21
CA SER A 78 11.94 -9.14 -7.46
C SER A 78 12.33 -9.61 -8.86
N LYS A 79 12.76 -10.86 -9.01
CA LYS A 79 12.98 -11.52 -10.31
C LYS A 79 11.73 -11.47 -11.21
N ASN A 80 10.55 -11.41 -10.61
CA ASN A 80 9.29 -11.31 -11.33
C ASN A 80 9.10 -9.96 -12.04
N MET A 81 9.87 -8.94 -11.69
CA MET A 81 9.81 -7.62 -12.34
C MET A 81 10.23 -7.67 -13.82
N ASP A 82 11.08 -8.61 -14.21
CA ASP A 82 11.53 -8.77 -15.60
C ASP A 82 10.46 -9.43 -16.50
N ASN A 83 9.39 -9.96 -15.91
CA ASN A 83 8.29 -10.58 -16.63
C ASN A 83 7.18 -9.55 -16.92
N SER A 84 7.01 -9.17 -18.18
CA SER A 84 6.00 -8.19 -18.63
C SER A 84 4.54 -8.61 -18.35
N ALA A 85 4.28 -9.92 -18.16
CA ALA A 85 2.97 -10.42 -17.75
C ALA A 85 2.70 -10.22 -16.25
N LYS A 86 3.73 -9.93 -15.45
CA LYS A 86 3.64 -9.77 -13.99
C LYS A 86 3.92 -8.34 -13.53
N SER A 87 4.59 -7.54 -14.32
CA SER A 87 4.98 -6.17 -13.95
C SER A 87 4.90 -5.21 -15.13
N PHE A 88 4.40 -4.02 -14.88
CA PHE A 88 4.45 -2.88 -15.79
C PHE A 88 5.80 -2.13 -15.71
N GLY A 89 6.58 -2.37 -14.66
CA GLY A 89 7.89 -1.75 -14.43
C GLY A 89 9.06 -2.52 -15.02
N ASN A 90 8.85 -3.51 -15.90
CA ASN A 90 9.89 -4.38 -16.41
C ASN A 90 11.04 -3.63 -17.14
N MET A 91 10.73 -2.57 -17.87
CA MET A 91 11.76 -1.74 -18.54
C MET A 91 12.63 -1.01 -17.53
N VAL A 92 12.03 -0.44 -16.48
CA VAL A 92 12.74 0.30 -15.42
C VAL A 92 13.50 -0.67 -14.51
N SER A 93 12.93 -1.85 -14.23
CA SER A 93 13.58 -2.85 -13.39
C SER A 93 14.93 -3.32 -13.96
N SER A 94 15.11 -3.29 -15.28
CA SER A 94 16.38 -3.66 -15.92
C SER A 94 17.57 -2.78 -15.49
N LEU A 95 17.29 -1.58 -14.96
CA LEU A 95 18.30 -0.67 -14.42
C LEU A 95 18.73 -1.02 -12.99
N VAL A 96 18.02 -1.94 -12.32
CA VAL A 96 18.38 -2.42 -10.98
C VAL A 96 19.19 -3.71 -11.10
N GLU A 97 20.40 -3.71 -10.57
CA GLU A 97 21.36 -4.81 -10.75
C GLU A 97 20.89 -6.11 -10.10
N ASN A 98 20.46 -6.04 -8.84
CA ASN A 98 20.13 -7.25 -8.09
C ASN A 98 18.65 -7.65 -8.28
N LYS A 99 18.42 -8.93 -8.62
CA LYS A 99 17.09 -9.52 -8.81
C LYS A 99 16.84 -10.58 -7.74
N ILE A 100 16.18 -10.18 -6.64
CA ILE A 100 15.98 -11.04 -5.48
C ILE A 100 14.50 -11.05 -5.08
N THR A 101 13.87 -12.22 -5.11
CA THR A 101 12.48 -12.40 -4.65
C THR A 101 12.50 -12.98 -3.24
N ASN A 102 11.74 -12.40 -2.32
CA ASN A 102 11.70 -12.80 -0.91
C ASN A 102 13.09 -12.95 -0.30
N PRO A 103 13.91 -11.87 -0.24
CA PRO A 103 15.28 -11.96 0.24
C PRO A 103 15.36 -12.56 1.63
N GLY A 104 16.30 -13.47 1.82
CA GLY A 104 16.63 -14.02 3.14
C GLY A 104 17.46 -13.02 3.96
N LEU A 105 17.60 -13.27 5.26
CA LEU A 105 18.35 -12.42 6.20
C LEU A 105 19.78 -12.14 5.70
N GLU A 106 20.49 -13.15 5.22
CA GLU A 106 21.86 -13.00 4.71
C GLU A 106 21.97 -12.04 3.52
N ALA A 107 21.01 -12.11 2.58
CA ALA A 107 20.99 -11.22 1.42
C ALA A 107 20.73 -9.77 1.83
N VAL A 108 19.82 -9.54 2.80
CA VAL A 108 19.51 -8.20 3.32
C VAL A 108 20.72 -7.63 4.07
N LEU A 109 21.36 -8.44 4.90
CA LEU A 109 22.59 -8.02 5.62
C LEU A 109 23.75 -7.70 4.69
N ALA A 110 23.92 -8.48 3.61
CA ALA A 110 24.98 -8.25 2.61
C ALA A 110 24.78 -6.93 1.87
N LEU A 111 23.55 -6.59 1.50
CA LEU A 111 23.23 -5.38 0.75
C LEU A 111 23.14 -4.11 1.64
N LYS A 112 22.98 -4.25 2.93
CA LYS A 112 22.97 -3.14 3.93
C LYS A 112 22.02 -2.00 3.54
N PRO A 113 20.70 -2.25 3.43
CA PRO A 113 19.75 -1.22 3.09
C PRO A 113 19.64 -0.15 4.19
N ASP A 114 19.38 1.10 3.78
CA ASP A 114 18.98 2.17 4.71
C ASP A 114 17.55 1.92 5.23
N ILE A 115 16.73 1.22 4.43
CA ILE A 115 15.39 0.75 4.78
C ILE A 115 15.04 -0.53 3.99
N PHE A 116 14.43 -1.48 4.70
CA PHE A 116 13.83 -2.67 4.11
C PHE A 116 12.32 -2.61 4.26
N ILE A 117 11.59 -2.42 3.16
CA ILE A 117 10.14 -2.29 3.14
C ILE A 117 9.54 -3.65 2.81
N VAL A 118 8.70 -4.16 3.69
CA VAL A 118 8.14 -5.51 3.58
C VAL A 118 6.64 -5.50 3.75
N ASN A 119 5.98 -6.47 3.12
CA ASN A 119 4.58 -6.75 3.38
C ASN A 119 4.44 -7.68 4.61
N GLU A 120 3.41 -7.45 5.43
CA GLU A 120 3.14 -8.24 6.66
C GLU A 120 3.01 -9.75 6.43
N VAL A 121 2.67 -10.17 5.21
CA VAL A 121 2.48 -11.59 4.82
C VAL A 121 3.75 -12.44 5.01
N ILE A 122 4.94 -11.84 5.10
CA ILE A 122 6.17 -12.60 5.39
C ILE A 122 6.21 -13.19 6.79
N GLY A 123 5.33 -12.77 7.69
CA GLY A 123 5.19 -13.26 9.06
C GLY A 123 5.98 -12.46 10.09
N ALA A 124 5.38 -12.31 11.28
CA ALA A 124 5.92 -11.50 12.37
C ALA A 124 7.32 -11.96 12.82
N ASP A 125 7.55 -13.27 12.95
CA ASP A 125 8.84 -13.83 13.39
C ASP A 125 9.97 -13.46 12.44
N LYS A 126 9.69 -13.49 11.13
CA LYS A 126 10.68 -13.11 10.11
C LYS A 126 10.97 -11.62 10.13
N ILE A 127 9.93 -10.79 10.31
CA ILE A 127 10.08 -9.34 10.47
C ILE A 127 10.95 -9.05 11.70
N GLN A 128 10.66 -9.71 12.83
CA GLN A 128 11.42 -9.53 14.06
C GLN A 128 12.88 -9.95 13.91
N SER A 129 13.15 -11.05 13.21
CA SER A 129 14.53 -11.49 12.93
C SER A 129 15.37 -10.45 12.19
N TYR A 130 14.78 -9.72 11.24
CA TYR A 130 15.47 -8.60 10.56
C TYR A 130 15.73 -7.44 11.51
N ARG A 131 14.74 -7.07 12.34
CA ARG A 131 14.84 -5.99 13.33
C ARG A 131 15.91 -6.28 14.38
N ASP A 132 15.99 -7.51 14.88
CA ASP A 132 16.99 -7.96 15.87
C ASP A 132 18.42 -7.83 15.34
N MET A 133 18.60 -7.95 14.02
CA MET A 133 19.88 -7.72 13.35
C MET A 133 20.17 -6.26 13.03
N GLY A 134 19.33 -5.34 13.53
CA GLY A 134 19.52 -3.91 13.35
C GLY A 134 19.13 -3.35 11.97
N ILE A 135 18.40 -4.13 11.15
CA ILE A 135 17.90 -3.65 9.85
C ILE A 135 16.68 -2.76 10.10
N PRO A 136 16.62 -1.52 9.56
CA PRO A 136 15.43 -0.69 9.62
C PRO A 136 14.33 -1.29 8.74
N VAL A 137 13.35 -1.98 9.35
CA VAL A 137 12.24 -2.65 8.64
C VAL A 137 10.97 -1.83 8.78
N TYR A 138 10.39 -1.42 7.65
CA TYR A 138 9.08 -0.79 7.56
C TYR A 138 8.06 -1.79 7.01
N VAL A 139 7.02 -2.06 7.80
CA VAL A 139 5.99 -3.05 7.44
C VAL A 139 4.79 -2.36 6.82
N VAL A 140 4.35 -2.87 5.68
CA VAL A 140 3.14 -2.44 4.96
C VAL A 140 2.08 -3.51 5.08
N ARG A 141 0.84 -3.13 5.37
CA ARG A 141 -0.31 -4.04 5.30
C ARG A 141 -0.74 -4.26 3.86
N LEU A 142 -1.34 -5.41 3.61
CA LEU A 142 -1.87 -5.72 2.30
C LEU A 142 -3.12 -4.87 2.01
N SER A 143 -3.06 -4.05 0.98
CA SER A 143 -4.19 -3.24 0.53
C SER A 143 -5.28 -4.12 -0.09
N THR A 144 -6.51 -3.92 0.34
CA THR A 144 -7.69 -4.70 -0.09
C THR A 144 -8.56 -3.96 -1.11
N ASN A 145 -8.31 -2.67 -1.33
CA ASN A 145 -9.02 -1.82 -2.28
C ASN A 145 -8.11 -0.73 -2.87
N ILE A 146 -8.56 -0.07 -3.91
CA ILE A 146 -7.79 0.93 -4.66
C ILE A 146 -7.47 2.16 -3.80
N GLU A 147 -8.36 2.57 -2.91
CA GLU A 147 -8.11 3.72 -2.03
C GLU A 147 -6.99 3.42 -1.03
N GLU A 148 -6.92 2.21 -0.49
CA GLU A 148 -5.81 1.80 0.36
C GLU A 148 -4.48 1.82 -0.40
N VAL A 149 -4.44 1.36 -1.67
CA VAL A 149 -3.23 1.46 -2.52
C VAL A 149 -2.81 2.91 -2.71
N LYS A 150 -3.74 3.84 -2.98
CA LYS A 150 -3.43 5.26 -3.12
C LYS A 150 -2.84 5.83 -1.82
N ASN A 151 -3.44 5.49 -0.68
CA ASN A 151 -2.95 5.90 0.64
C ASN A 151 -1.55 5.34 0.91
N GLU A 152 -1.30 4.09 0.54
CA GLU A 152 0.02 3.46 0.66
C GLU A 152 1.07 4.17 -0.20
N ILE A 153 0.75 4.50 -1.45
CA ILE A 153 1.64 5.29 -2.32
C ILE A 153 2.02 6.61 -1.65
N ILE A 154 1.05 7.32 -1.05
CA ILE A 154 1.33 8.58 -0.34
C ILE A 154 2.19 8.35 0.90
N LYS A 155 1.94 7.30 1.70
CA LYS A 155 2.78 6.96 2.86
C LYS A 155 4.22 6.64 2.43
N LEU A 156 4.40 5.76 1.44
CA LEU A 156 5.70 5.38 0.93
C LEU A 156 6.43 6.56 0.30
N SER A 157 5.73 7.44 -0.44
CA SER A 157 6.35 8.63 -1.02
C SER A 157 6.91 9.57 0.05
N ARG A 158 6.23 9.74 1.19
CA ARG A 158 6.74 10.49 2.34
C ARG A 158 7.95 9.80 2.99
N LEU A 159 7.87 8.48 3.15
CA LEU A 159 8.94 7.66 3.73
C LEU A 159 10.25 7.81 2.95
N VAL A 160 10.17 7.82 1.61
CA VAL A 160 11.34 7.97 0.74
C VAL A 160 11.62 9.44 0.34
N GLY A 161 10.82 10.40 0.85
CA GLY A 161 10.96 11.85 0.61
C GLY A 161 10.66 12.28 -0.83
N GLU A 162 9.72 11.61 -1.49
CA GLU A 162 9.29 11.86 -2.86
C GLU A 162 7.79 12.18 -2.94
N GLU A 163 7.28 13.00 -2.00
CA GLU A 163 5.83 13.28 -1.82
C GLU A 163 5.17 13.83 -3.09
N GLN A 164 5.90 14.67 -3.84
CA GLN A 164 5.35 15.22 -5.08
C GLN A 164 5.15 14.13 -6.15
N ARG A 165 6.10 13.19 -6.26
CA ARG A 165 5.95 12.03 -7.16
C ARG A 165 4.77 11.15 -6.74
N GLY A 166 4.59 10.93 -5.42
CA GLY A 166 3.44 10.21 -4.88
C GLY A 166 2.11 10.84 -5.28
N LYS A 167 1.97 12.16 -5.12
CA LYS A 167 0.77 12.90 -5.53
C LYS A 167 0.50 12.78 -7.03
N ILE A 168 1.54 12.91 -7.86
CA ILE A 168 1.42 12.77 -9.33
C ILE A 168 0.98 11.35 -9.70
N LEU A 169 1.55 10.32 -9.03
CA LEU A 169 1.19 8.93 -9.30
C LEU A 169 -0.27 8.64 -8.94
N VAL A 170 -0.74 9.10 -7.78
CA VAL A 170 -2.14 8.97 -7.35
C VAL A 170 -3.07 9.73 -8.30
N GLN A 171 -2.71 10.94 -8.75
CA GLN A 171 -3.51 11.69 -9.72
C GLN A 171 -3.64 10.92 -11.03
N LYS A 172 -2.55 10.37 -11.56
CA LYS A 172 -2.60 9.53 -12.78
C LYS A 172 -3.49 8.30 -12.61
N MET A 173 -3.51 7.68 -11.42
CA MET A 173 -4.42 6.58 -11.12
C MET A 173 -5.88 7.05 -11.17
N ASN A 174 -6.20 8.18 -10.52
CA ASN A 174 -7.55 8.75 -10.53
C ASN A 174 -8.02 9.06 -11.95
N ASP A 175 -7.21 9.76 -12.74
CA ASP A 175 -7.53 10.12 -14.14
C ASP A 175 -7.80 8.86 -14.98
N LYS A 176 -7.03 7.78 -14.74
CA LYS A 176 -7.21 6.50 -15.45
C LYS A 176 -8.50 5.80 -15.03
N LEU A 177 -8.83 5.78 -13.75
CA LEU A 177 -10.07 5.19 -13.22
C LEU A 177 -11.28 5.93 -13.75
N GLU A 178 -11.31 7.27 -13.68
CA GLU A 178 -12.39 8.09 -14.21
C GLU A 178 -12.56 7.87 -15.72
N ARG A 179 -11.47 7.76 -16.48
CA ARG A 179 -11.53 7.47 -17.91
C ARG A 179 -12.13 6.09 -18.17
N ILE A 180 -11.77 5.08 -17.39
CA ILE A 180 -12.35 3.74 -17.51
C ILE A 180 -13.86 3.81 -17.24
N GLU A 181 -14.27 4.39 -16.12
CA GLU A 181 -15.69 4.48 -15.73
C GLU A 181 -16.52 5.22 -16.76
N ARG A 182 -16.03 6.34 -17.29
CA ARG A 182 -16.73 7.12 -18.33
C ARG A 182 -16.88 6.38 -19.67
N ASN A 183 -15.98 5.45 -19.97
CA ASN A 183 -16.01 4.69 -21.23
C ASN A 183 -16.85 3.40 -21.13
N ILE A 184 -17.41 3.09 -19.96
CA ILE A 184 -18.32 1.94 -19.82
C ILE A 184 -19.75 2.42 -20.11
N PRO A 185 -20.41 1.93 -21.21
CA PRO A 185 -21.79 2.29 -21.51
C PRO A 185 -22.73 1.93 -20.35
N GLN A 186 -23.67 2.81 -20.05
CA GLN A 186 -24.55 2.64 -18.89
C GLN A 186 -25.40 1.35 -18.97
N GLU A 187 -25.79 0.95 -20.18
CA GLU A 187 -26.54 -0.29 -20.44
C GLU A 187 -25.74 -1.56 -20.15
N LEU A 188 -24.40 -1.44 -20.06
CA LEU A 188 -23.52 -2.56 -19.72
C LEU A 188 -23.20 -2.65 -18.22
N HIS A 189 -23.60 -1.64 -17.42
CA HIS A 189 -23.33 -1.65 -15.99
C HIS A 189 -23.96 -2.89 -15.33
N TYR A 190 -23.10 -3.70 -14.69
CA TYR A 190 -23.47 -4.92 -13.96
C TYR A 190 -24.25 -5.96 -14.81
N SER A 191 -24.22 -5.83 -16.14
CA SER A 191 -24.83 -6.79 -17.06
C SER A 191 -24.03 -8.10 -17.16
N LYS A 192 -22.75 -8.06 -16.79
CA LYS A 192 -21.85 -9.22 -16.80
C LYS A 192 -21.38 -9.54 -15.39
N SER A 193 -21.11 -10.82 -15.16
CA SER A 193 -20.52 -11.35 -13.93
C SER A 193 -19.18 -11.99 -14.22
N THR A 194 -18.28 -11.94 -13.25
CA THR A 194 -16.98 -12.60 -13.31
C THR A 194 -16.68 -13.28 -11.98
N VAL A 195 -15.85 -14.32 -12.01
CA VAL A 195 -15.42 -15.05 -10.82
C VAL A 195 -13.91 -15.25 -10.85
N LEU A 196 -13.28 -15.14 -9.70
CA LEU A 196 -11.86 -15.45 -9.51
C LEU A 196 -11.73 -16.58 -8.48
N VAL A 197 -11.28 -17.73 -8.95
CA VAL A 197 -11.08 -18.91 -8.09
C VAL A 197 -9.66 -19.42 -8.27
N SER A 198 -9.01 -19.79 -7.17
CA SER A 198 -7.70 -20.44 -7.22
C SER A 198 -7.85 -21.96 -7.43
N ALA A 199 -6.74 -22.61 -7.82
CA ALA A 199 -6.69 -24.06 -7.98
C ALA A 199 -7.05 -24.86 -6.70
N ASN A 200 -6.95 -24.23 -5.51
CA ASN A 200 -7.29 -24.83 -4.22
C ASN A 200 -8.73 -24.52 -3.77
N TYR A 201 -9.57 -24.03 -4.66
CA TYR A 201 -10.94 -23.60 -4.36
C TYR A 201 -11.05 -22.52 -3.28
N ALA A 202 -9.95 -21.88 -2.90
CA ALA A 202 -9.99 -20.72 -2.05
C ALA A 202 -10.46 -19.49 -2.84
N SER A 203 -11.46 -18.77 -2.32
CA SER A 203 -12.00 -17.59 -2.99
C SER A 203 -11.12 -16.38 -2.73
N TYR A 204 -10.08 -16.19 -3.53
CA TYR A 204 -9.30 -14.94 -3.51
C TYR A 204 -10.10 -13.75 -4.06
N GLY A 205 -11.16 -14.02 -4.82
CA GLY A 205 -12.06 -13.04 -5.39
C GLY A 205 -13.32 -12.76 -4.59
N GLY A 206 -13.39 -13.17 -3.31
CA GLY A 206 -14.57 -12.97 -2.46
C GLY A 206 -14.81 -11.49 -2.10
N LYS A 207 -15.93 -11.24 -1.42
CA LYS A 207 -16.32 -9.90 -0.97
C LYS A 207 -15.22 -9.25 -0.11
N GLY A 208 -14.95 -7.96 -0.35
CA GLY A 208 -14.05 -7.16 0.47
C GLY A 208 -12.56 -7.32 0.13
N CYS A 209 -12.21 -7.86 -1.03
CA CYS A 209 -10.83 -7.90 -1.51
C CYS A 209 -10.61 -6.96 -2.71
N MET A 210 -9.36 -6.81 -3.12
CA MET A 210 -8.97 -5.98 -4.28
C MET A 210 -9.73 -6.35 -5.55
N TYR A 211 -9.97 -7.63 -5.80
CA TYR A 211 -10.73 -8.08 -6.97
C TYR A 211 -12.19 -7.59 -6.94
N ASP A 212 -12.82 -7.64 -5.76
CA ASP A 212 -14.17 -7.12 -5.55
C ASP A 212 -14.24 -5.60 -5.83
N ASP A 213 -13.24 -4.87 -5.38
CA ASP A 213 -13.13 -3.43 -5.61
C ASP A 213 -12.89 -3.10 -7.09
N ILE A 214 -12.03 -3.85 -7.77
CA ILE A 214 -11.82 -3.73 -9.22
C ILE A 214 -13.12 -4.01 -9.98
N CYS A 215 -13.90 -5.02 -9.59
CA CYS A 215 -15.21 -5.31 -10.23
C CYS A 215 -16.17 -4.12 -10.11
N LYS A 216 -16.21 -3.44 -8.96
CA LYS A 216 -17.05 -2.23 -8.76
C LYS A 216 -16.65 -1.10 -9.70
N HIS A 217 -15.36 -0.79 -9.82
CA HIS A 217 -14.85 0.22 -10.74
C HIS A 217 -15.06 -0.16 -12.20
N ALA A 218 -14.97 -1.44 -12.55
CA ALA A 218 -15.25 -1.96 -13.87
C ALA A 218 -16.76 -2.09 -14.18
N LYS A 219 -17.64 -1.77 -13.22
CA LYS A 219 -19.10 -1.95 -13.33
C LYS A 219 -19.50 -3.37 -13.72
N ILE A 220 -18.79 -4.37 -13.17
CA ILE A 220 -19.01 -5.80 -13.39
C ILE A 220 -19.42 -6.42 -12.04
N ARG A 221 -20.31 -7.41 -12.08
CA ARG A 221 -20.69 -8.17 -10.88
C ARG A 221 -19.57 -9.12 -10.49
N ASN A 222 -19.26 -9.19 -9.21
CA ASN A 222 -18.40 -10.21 -8.64
C ASN A 222 -19.26 -11.41 -8.21
N GLY A 223 -19.30 -12.48 -9.01
CA GLY A 223 -20.17 -13.63 -8.77
C GLY A 223 -19.91 -14.33 -7.43
N ILE A 224 -18.69 -14.33 -6.93
CA ILE A 224 -18.36 -14.88 -5.59
C ILE A 224 -18.90 -13.99 -4.47
N ALA A 225 -18.77 -12.68 -4.61
CA ALA A 225 -19.33 -11.73 -3.63
C ALA A 225 -20.85 -11.73 -3.62
N ASP A 226 -21.49 -11.90 -4.78
CA ASP A 226 -22.95 -12.01 -4.91
C ASP A 226 -23.51 -13.24 -4.17
N LEU A 227 -22.73 -14.30 -4.03
CA LEU A 227 -23.05 -15.48 -3.20
C LEU A 227 -22.81 -15.25 -1.70
N GLY A 228 -22.40 -14.05 -1.29
CA GLY A 228 -22.10 -13.74 0.10
C GLY A 228 -20.77 -14.30 0.62
N ILE A 229 -19.90 -14.82 -0.26
CA ILE A 229 -18.63 -15.44 0.10
C ILE A 229 -17.55 -14.35 0.26
N ASN A 230 -16.90 -14.33 1.41
CA ASN A 230 -15.78 -13.43 1.67
C ASN A 230 -14.47 -13.98 1.12
N THR A 231 -13.50 -13.10 0.91
CA THR A 231 -12.15 -13.51 0.50
C THR A 231 -11.54 -14.48 1.52
N GLY A 232 -10.79 -15.48 1.04
CA GLY A 232 -10.15 -16.50 1.86
C GLY A 232 -11.06 -17.66 2.31
N GLN A 233 -12.37 -17.59 2.08
CA GLN A 233 -13.26 -18.72 2.35
C GLN A 233 -13.09 -19.81 1.29
N THR A 234 -13.15 -21.07 1.71
CA THR A 234 -13.14 -22.21 0.78
C THR A 234 -14.48 -22.32 0.09
N VAL A 235 -14.45 -22.45 -1.23
CA VAL A 235 -15.63 -22.66 -2.09
C VAL A 235 -15.64 -24.13 -2.54
N ASN A 236 -16.73 -24.84 -2.30
CA ASN A 236 -16.88 -26.22 -2.78
C ASN A 236 -17.37 -26.23 -4.26
N LYS A 237 -17.30 -27.39 -4.90
CA LYS A 237 -17.71 -27.55 -6.30
C LYS A 237 -19.20 -27.22 -6.53
N GLU A 238 -20.05 -27.49 -5.55
CA GLU A 238 -21.50 -27.31 -5.63
C GLU A 238 -21.90 -25.83 -5.69
N VAL A 239 -21.08 -24.94 -5.12
CA VAL A 239 -21.29 -23.50 -5.19
C VAL A 239 -20.86 -22.92 -6.55
N MET A 240 -20.05 -23.66 -7.31
CA MET A 240 -19.47 -23.21 -8.59
C MET A 240 -20.24 -23.70 -9.83
N ILE A 241 -21.21 -24.55 -9.65
CA ILE A 241 -22.11 -25.08 -10.70
C ILE A 241 -23.44 -24.34 -10.67
#